data_04a0a84e899ad7db20e2a5ccb53813e4
#
_entry.id   04a0a84e899ad7db20e2a5ccb53813e4
#
_cell.length_a   1.000
_cell.length_b   1.000
_cell.length_c   1.000
_cell.angle_alpha   90.00
_cell.angle_beta   90.00
_cell.angle_gamma   90.00
#
_symmetry.space_group_name_H-M   'P 1'
#
loop_
_entity.id
_entity.type
_entity.pdbx_description
1 polymer ?
#
loop_
_entity_poly.entity_id
_entity_poly.type
_entity_poly.pdbx_seq_one_letter_code
_entity_poly.pdbx_strand_id
1 'polypeptide(L)'
;MRHQSARLESAATSPAPMRKGEMTRVAILDAALELSSRDGLEGLTIGLLAERMQMSKSGVFAHFGSREDLQVEVVREYHRRFEQEVFYPSLQEPRGLPRLWSMVRRWMEKRIQEVTTGCIYISGAVEYDDRTGSLVRDELVKSVTIWRAALNRAIDQAKEEGHLRADCDPRLMLFEMYSLELGLHHDARFLRLPDSAELAMVALNKLIQSYRT
;
A
#
# COMPACT_ATOMS: atom_id res chain seq x y z
N MET A 1 18.95 51.46 -27.97
CA MET A 1 19.34 50.24 -27.28
C MET A 1 18.07 49.43 -27.06
N ARG A 2 17.92 48.32 -27.81
CA ARG A 2 16.72 47.50 -27.79
C ARG A 2 17.04 46.27 -26.91
N HIS A 3 16.32 46.11 -25.78
CA HIS A 3 16.37 44.91 -24.97
C HIS A 3 15.46 43.82 -25.56
N GLN A 4 16.08 42.78 -26.08
CA GLN A 4 15.38 41.53 -26.45
C GLN A 4 15.20 40.68 -25.19
N SER A 5 13.96 40.52 -24.73
CA SER A 5 13.57 39.57 -23.73
C SER A 5 13.42 38.20 -24.39
N ALA A 6 14.35 37.30 -24.14
CA ALA A 6 14.26 35.88 -24.53
C ALA A 6 13.20 35.20 -23.65
N ARG A 7 12.09 34.80 -24.22
CA ARG A 7 11.12 33.87 -23.62
C ARG A 7 11.71 32.45 -23.66
N LEU A 8 12.01 31.91 -22.51
CA LEU A 8 12.26 30.47 -22.34
C LEU A 8 10.90 29.76 -22.33
N GLU A 9 10.50 29.22 -23.45
CA GLU A 9 9.38 28.28 -23.53
C GLU A 9 9.88 26.94 -22.97
N SER A 10 9.36 26.60 -21.77
CA SER A 10 9.48 25.27 -21.18
C SER A 10 8.63 24.32 -22.00
N ALA A 11 9.24 23.55 -22.88
CA ALA A 11 8.60 22.45 -23.58
C ALA A 11 8.29 21.34 -22.57
N ALA A 12 7.04 21.28 -22.10
CA ALA A 12 6.51 20.13 -21.40
C ALA A 12 6.48 18.94 -22.36
N THR A 13 7.43 18.04 -22.25
CA THR A 13 7.51 16.82 -23.03
C THR A 13 6.34 15.92 -22.59
N SER A 14 5.32 15.79 -23.42
CA SER A 14 4.26 14.81 -23.23
C SER A 14 4.88 13.40 -23.16
N PRO A 15 4.47 12.54 -22.22
CA PRO A 15 5.00 11.17 -22.15
C PRO A 15 4.70 10.43 -23.45
N ALA A 16 5.70 9.70 -23.97
CA ALA A 16 5.56 8.90 -25.18
C ALA A 16 4.43 7.87 -25.00
N PRO A 17 3.64 7.56 -26.04
CA PRO A 17 2.58 6.58 -25.96
C PRO A 17 3.15 5.21 -25.59
N MET A 18 2.53 4.52 -24.62
CA MET A 18 2.91 3.18 -24.19
C MET A 18 2.85 2.19 -25.34
N ARG A 19 3.87 1.32 -25.44
CA ARG A 19 3.90 0.26 -26.47
C ARG A 19 2.82 -0.79 -26.19
N LYS A 20 2.29 -1.44 -27.22
CA LYS A 20 1.23 -2.46 -27.10
C LYS A 20 1.55 -3.55 -26.08
N GLY A 21 2.80 -4.03 -26.05
CA GLY A 21 3.25 -5.04 -25.07
C GLY A 21 3.25 -4.53 -23.62
N GLU A 22 3.57 -3.27 -23.40
CA GLU A 22 3.52 -2.61 -22.08
C GLU A 22 2.06 -2.46 -21.60
N MET A 23 1.16 -2.05 -22.49
CA MET A 23 -0.27 -1.98 -22.19
C MET A 23 -0.85 -3.34 -21.81
N THR A 24 -0.45 -4.40 -22.53
CA THR A 24 -0.85 -5.78 -22.22
C THR A 24 -0.31 -6.21 -20.86
N ARG A 25 0.97 -5.91 -20.55
CA ARG A 25 1.58 -6.24 -19.26
C ARG A 25 0.86 -5.55 -18.10
N VAL A 26 0.51 -4.29 -18.23
CA VAL A 26 -0.27 -3.54 -17.24
C VAL A 26 -1.64 -4.19 -17.02
N ALA A 27 -2.37 -4.50 -18.09
CA ALA A 27 -3.68 -5.13 -17.98
C ALA A 27 -3.63 -6.52 -17.32
N ILE A 28 -2.57 -7.32 -17.59
CA ILE A 28 -2.36 -8.59 -16.91
C ILE A 28 -2.10 -8.38 -15.43
N LEU A 29 -1.27 -7.38 -15.08
CA LEU A 29 -0.93 -7.07 -13.69
C LEU A 29 -2.15 -6.57 -12.90
N ASP A 30 -3.03 -5.76 -13.52
CA ASP A 30 -4.30 -5.33 -12.94
C ASP A 30 -5.21 -6.52 -12.61
N ALA A 31 -5.38 -7.43 -13.56
CA ALA A 31 -6.18 -8.65 -13.35
C ALA A 31 -5.55 -9.57 -12.28
N ALA A 32 -4.22 -9.70 -12.27
CA ALA A 32 -3.50 -10.48 -11.28
C ALA A 32 -3.68 -9.91 -9.87
N LEU A 33 -3.64 -8.59 -9.74
CA LEU A 33 -3.84 -7.88 -8.48
C LEU A 33 -5.27 -8.10 -7.95
N GLU A 34 -6.28 -7.98 -8.80
CA GLU A 34 -7.68 -8.25 -8.45
C GLU A 34 -7.87 -9.69 -7.94
N LEU A 35 -7.33 -10.67 -8.66
CA LEU A 35 -7.40 -12.08 -8.29
C LEU A 35 -6.68 -12.35 -6.95
N SER A 36 -5.45 -11.84 -6.80
CA SER A 36 -4.66 -12.03 -5.57
C SER A 36 -5.28 -11.35 -4.36
N SER A 37 -5.91 -10.21 -4.52
CA SER A 37 -6.61 -9.53 -3.42
C SER A 37 -7.78 -10.35 -2.89
N ARG A 38 -8.51 -11.03 -3.78
CA ARG A 38 -9.67 -11.85 -3.44
C ARG A 38 -9.29 -13.25 -2.93
N ASP A 39 -8.40 -13.94 -3.66
CA ASP A 39 -8.14 -15.36 -3.52
C ASP A 39 -6.76 -15.67 -2.89
N GLY A 40 -6.00 -14.63 -2.53
CA GLY A 40 -4.63 -14.74 -2.03
C GLY A 40 -3.59 -14.85 -3.16
N LEU A 41 -2.32 -14.63 -2.80
CA LEU A 41 -1.20 -14.77 -3.75
C LEU A 41 -1.01 -16.21 -4.19
N GLU A 42 -1.27 -17.19 -3.30
CA GLU A 42 -1.20 -18.60 -3.63
C GLU A 42 -2.32 -19.07 -4.57
N GLY A 43 -3.46 -18.40 -4.57
CA GLY A 43 -4.53 -18.63 -5.53
C GLY A 43 -4.18 -18.19 -6.96
N LEU A 44 -3.20 -17.28 -7.12
CA LEU A 44 -2.80 -16.78 -8.44
C LEU A 44 -1.98 -17.80 -9.21
N THR A 45 -2.51 -18.24 -10.37
CA THR A 45 -1.80 -19.10 -11.31
C THR A 45 -1.76 -18.51 -12.72
N ILE A 46 -0.73 -18.86 -13.50
CA ILE A 46 -0.64 -18.46 -14.92
C ILE A 46 -1.86 -18.95 -15.71
N GLY A 47 -2.39 -20.14 -15.37
CA GLY A 47 -3.56 -20.71 -16.02
C GLY A 47 -4.83 -19.89 -15.80
N LEU A 48 -5.14 -19.55 -14.55
CA LEU A 48 -6.29 -18.74 -14.17
C LEU A 48 -6.21 -17.35 -14.81
N LEU A 49 -5.01 -16.75 -14.80
CA LEU A 49 -4.81 -15.43 -15.37
C LEU A 49 -4.94 -15.43 -16.90
N ALA A 50 -4.42 -16.47 -17.58
CA ALA A 50 -4.57 -16.65 -19.01
C ALA A 50 -6.05 -16.78 -19.42
N GLU A 51 -6.84 -17.54 -18.67
CA GLU A 51 -8.29 -17.66 -18.85
C GLU A 51 -8.99 -16.30 -18.66
N ARG A 52 -8.71 -15.61 -17.57
CA ARG A 52 -9.28 -14.28 -17.26
C ARG A 52 -8.98 -13.25 -18.35
N MET A 53 -7.79 -13.31 -18.93
CA MET A 53 -7.31 -12.38 -19.95
C MET A 53 -7.63 -12.84 -21.40
N GLN A 54 -8.23 -14.01 -21.57
CA GLN A 54 -8.45 -14.65 -22.89
C GLN A 54 -7.15 -14.76 -23.71
N MET A 55 -6.05 -15.12 -23.04
CA MET A 55 -4.72 -15.29 -23.61
C MET A 55 -4.26 -16.73 -23.50
N SER A 56 -3.25 -17.10 -24.28
CA SER A 56 -2.56 -18.36 -24.07
C SER A 56 -1.68 -18.30 -22.79
N LYS A 57 -1.47 -19.44 -22.11
CA LYS A 57 -0.56 -19.52 -20.97
C LYS A 57 0.86 -19.05 -21.31
N SER A 58 1.35 -19.39 -22.52
CA SER A 58 2.65 -18.93 -23.02
C SER A 58 2.69 -17.42 -23.24
N GLY A 59 1.58 -16.80 -23.63
CA GLY A 59 1.46 -15.36 -23.78
C GLY A 59 1.60 -14.62 -22.46
N VAL A 60 0.94 -15.10 -21.39
CA VAL A 60 1.10 -14.54 -20.04
C VAL A 60 2.51 -14.79 -19.50
N PHE A 61 3.02 -16.02 -19.66
CA PHE A 61 4.38 -16.39 -19.22
C PHE A 61 5.47 -15.52 -19.85
N ALA A 62 5.33 -15.15 -21.13
CA ALA A 62 6.29 -14.28 -21.83
C ALA A 62 6.43 -12.89 -21.19
N HIS A 63 5.45 -12.44 -20.40
CA HIS A 63 5.50 -11.13 -19.71
C HIS A 63 6.16 -11.19 -18.33
N PHE A 64 6.16 -12.35 -17.66
CA PHE A 64 6.56 -12.45 -16.25
C PHE A 64 7.62 -13.53 -15.98
N GLY A 65 7.82 -14.50 -16.87
CA GLY A 65 8.85 -15.53 -16.76
C GLY A 65 8.44 -16.71 -15.86
N SER A 66 7.95 -16.46 -14.65
CA SER A 66 7.51 -17.49 -13.71
C SER A 66 6.26 -17.04 -12.94
N ARG A 67 5.64 -18.01 -12.23
CA ARG A 67 4.56 -17.68 -11.27
C ARG A 67 5.07 -16.84 -10.11
N GLU A 68 6.24 -17.17 -9.59
CA GLU A 68 6.85 -16.44 -8.47
C GLU A 68 7.19 -14.99 -8.87
N ASP A 69 7.77 -14.78 -10.06
CA ASP A 69 8.04 -13.43 -10.57
C ASP A 69 6.75 -12.62 -10.73
N LEU A 70 5.68 -13.25 -11.25
CA LEU A 70 4.36 -12.61 -11.33
C LEU A 70 3.85 -12.20 -9.95
N GLN A 71 3.92 -13.08 -8.95
CA GLN A 71 3.49 -12.79 -7.58
C GLN A 71 4.31 -11.64 -6.95
N VAL A 72 5.62 -11.62 -7.16
CA VAL A 72 6.50 -10.51 -6.74
C VAL A 72 6.07 -9.20 -7.39
N GLU A 73 5.79 -9.19 -8.70
CA GLU A 73 5.32 -8.00 -9.40
C GLU A 73 3.94 -7.53 -8.91
N VAL A 74 3.05 -8.45 -8.53
CA VAL A 74 1.75 -8.11 -7.90
C VAL A 74 1.97 -7.41 -6.55
N VAL A 75 2.87 -7.90 -5.71
CA VAL A 75 3.20 -7.25 -4.42
C VAL A 75 3.77 -5.85 -4.65
N ARG A 76 4.68 -5.70 -5.61
CA ARG A 76 5.27 -4.40 -5.98
C ARG A 76 4.22 -3.41 -6.47
N GLU A 77 3.32 -3.86 -7.34
CA GLU A 77 2.26 -3.01 -7.88
C GLU A 77 1.26 -2.62 -6.79
N TYR A 78 0.92 -3.55 -5.88
CA TYR A 78 0.08 -3.24 -4.72
C TYR A 78 0.75 -2.17 -3.83
N HIS A 79 2.05 -2.30 -3.56
CA HIS A 79 2.81 -1.32 -2.79
C HIS A 79 2.84 0.05 -3.49
N ARG A 80 3.10 0.09 -4.79
CA ARG A 80 3.09 1.32 -5.58
C ARG A 80 1.75 2.04 -5.51
N ARG A 81 0.62 1.31 -5.62
CA ARG A 81 -0.73 1.89 -5.47
C ARG A 81 -0.97 2.38 -4.05
N PHE A 82 -0.55 1.62 -3.07
CA PHE A 82 -0.62 2.03 -1.68
C PHE A 82 0.13 3.35 -1.43
N GLU A 83 1.33 3.52 -1.98
CA GLU A 83 2.06 4.78 -1.89
C GLU A 83 1.30 5.93 -2.56
N GLN A 84 0.74 5.72 -3.73
CA GLN A 84 -0.03 6.74 -4.48
C GLN A 84 -1.31 7.17 -3.74
N GLU A 85 -1.97 6.27 -3.05
CA GLU A 85 -3.26 6.52 -2.40
C GLU A 85 -3.10 7.00 -0.95
N VAL A 86 -2.06 6.54 -0.25
CA VAL A 86 -1.86 6.78 1.19
C VAL A 86 -0.66 7.68 1.45
N PHE A 87 0.53 7.29 0.98
CA PHE A 87 1.78 7.94 1.38
C PHE A 87 1.96 9.32 0.74
N TYR A 88 1.99 9.41 -0.59
CA TYR A 88 2.27 10.68 -1.28
C TYR A 88 1.25 11.77 -0.99
N PRO A 89 -0.07 11.51 -0.93
CA PRO A 89 -1.02 12.53 -0.52
C PRO A 89 -0.81 13.03 0.91
N SER A 90 -0.35 12.15 1.83
CA SER A 90 -0.08 12.54 3.21
C SER A 90 1.15 13.44 3.34
N LEU A 91 2.10 13.41 2.40
CA LEU A 91 3.25 14.30 2.39
C LEU A 91 2.89 15.76 2.11
N GLN A 92 1.70 16.03 1.58
CA GLN A 92 1.20 17.40 1.36
C GLN A 92 0.79 18.08 2.68
N GLU A 93 0.53 17.30 3.73
CA GLU A 93 0.21 17.83 5.05
C GLU A 93 1.46 18.39 5.73
N PRO A 94 1.31 19.40 6.62
CA PRO A 94 2.41 19.92 7.41
C PRO A 94 3.12 18.81 8.19
N ARG A 95 4.43 18.98 8.37
CA ARG A 95 5.28 18.09 9.15
C ARG A 95 4.74 17.94 10.58
N GLY A 96 4.91 16.75 11.16
CA GLY A 96 4.48 16.43 12.52
C GLY A 96 3.11 15.74 12.55
N LEU A 97 2.30 16.03 13.57
CA LEU A 97 1.02 15.34 13.80
C LEU A 97 0.02 15.44 12.63
N PRO A 98 -0.11 16.57 11.90
CA PRO A 98 -1.02 16.60 10.74
C PRO A 98 -0.66 15.55 9.69
N ARG A 99 0.63 15.41 9.37
CA ARG A 99 1.11 14.39 8.42
C ARG A 99 0.91 12.97 8.94
N LEU A 100 1.30 12.70 10.19
CA LEU A 100 1.08 11.41 10.83
C LEU A 100 -0.39 11.02 10.82
N TRP A 101 -1.27 11.96 11.21
CA TRP A 101 -2.71 11.75 11.21
C TRP A 101 -3.24 11.41 9.81
N SER A 102 -2.82 12.17 8.79
CA SER A 102 -3.20 11.90 7.40
C SER A 102 -2.75 10.51 6.94
N MET A 103 -1.50 10.11 7.25
CA MET A 103 -0.98 8.78 6.92
C MET A 103 -1.82 7.66 7.52
N VAL A 104 -2.09 7.72 8.82
CA VAL A 104 -2.81 6.65 9.52
C VAL A 104 -4.29 6.64 9.13
N ARG A 105 -4.94 7.80 9.02
CA ARG A 105 -6.33 7.91 8.59
C ARG A 105 -6.53 7.34 7.19
N ARG A 106 -5.72 7.75 6.21
CA ARG A 106 -5.79 7.22 4.83
C ARG A 106 -5.53 5.72 4.75
N TRP A 107 -4.61 5.22 5.57
CA TRP A 107 -4.34 3.80 5.67
C TRP A 107 -5.55 3.04 6.20
N MET A 108 -6.20 3.51 7.26
CA MET A 108 -7.44 2.93 7.79
C MET A 108 -8.60 3.01 6.78
N GLU A 109 -8.79 4.16 6.10
CA GLU A 109 -9.79 4.34 5.05
C GLU A 109 -9.58 3.35 3.89
N LYS A 110 -8.33 3.16 3.45
CA LYS A 110 -8.00 2.16 2.45
C LYS A 110 -8.35 0.75 2.94
N ARG A 111 -8.05 0.42 4.20
CA ARG A 111 -8.42 -0.86 4.79
C ARG A 111 -9.92 -1.09 4.78
N ILE A 112 -10.72 -0.05 5.11
CA ILE A 112 -12.18 -0.10 5.04
C ILE A 112 -12.67 -0.37 3.61
N GLN A 113 -12.07 0.26 2.61
CA GLN A 113 -12.41 0.02 1.20
C GLN A 113 -12.06 -1.41 0.76
N GLU A 114 -10.99 -1.98 1.29
CA GLU A 114 -10.51 -3.33 0.96
C GLU A 114 -11.23 -4.46 1.74
N VAL A 115 -12.21 -4.16 2.58
CA VAL A 115 -12.98 -5.19 3.32
C VAL A 115 -13.58 -6.23 2.37
N THR A 116 -14.10 -5.82 1.21
CA THR A 116 -14.70 -6.72 0.22
C THR A 116 -13.68 -7.40 -0.69
N THR A 117 -12.61 -6.71 -1.05
CA THR A 117 -11.61 -7.20 -2.01
C THR A 117 -10.46 -7.95 -1.35
N GLY A 118 -10.10 -7.62 -0.12
CA GLY A 118 -8.96 -8.19 0.60
C GLY A 118 -7.70 -7.35 0.55
N CYS A 119 -6.77 -7.66 1.45
CA CYS A 119 -5.48 -7.00 1.58
C CYS A 119 -4.34 -7.98 1.32
N ILE A 120 -3.55 -7.70 0.29
CA ILE A 120 -2.41 -8.55 -0.08
C ILE A 120 -1.35 -8.62 1.04
N TYR A 121 -1.17 -7.56 1.84
CA TYR A 121 -0.21 -7.61 2.95
C TYR A 121 -0.65 -8.54 4.08
N ILE A 122 -1.95 -8.54 4.41
CA ILE A 122 -2.45 -9.40 5.50
C ILE A 122 -2.57 -10.85 5.04
N SER A 123 -3.19 -11.12 3.88
CA SER A 123 -3.28 -12.48 3.34
C SER A 123 -1.90 -13.05 3.03
N GLY A 124 -1.03 -12.26 2.38
CA GLY A 124 0.32 -12.67 2.07
C GLY A 124 1.19 -12.94 3.29
N ALA A 125 1.01 -12.18 4.39
CA ALA A 125 1.70 -12.49 5.64
C ALA A 125 1.33 -13.88 6.16
N VAL A 126 0.04 -14.26 6.11
CA VAL A 126 -0.42 -15.60 6.55
C VAL A 126 0.03 -16.70 5.58
N GLU A 127 0.03 -16.44 4.26
CA GLU A 127 0.42 -17.42 3.25
C GLU A 127 1.93 -17.69 3.20
N TYR A 128 2.74 -16.73 3.63
CA TYR A 128 4.20 -16.73 3.44
C TYR A 128 5.02 -16.61 4.72
N ASP A 129 4.43 -16.61 5.93
CA ASP A 129 5.14 -16.45 7.20
C ASP A 129 6.26 -17.49 7.38
N ASP A 130 6.00 -18.75 7.08
CA ASP A 130 6.93 -19.87 7.23
C ASP A 130 7.76 -20.19 5.95
N ARG A 131 7.61 -19.43 4.86
CA ARG A 131 8.28 -19.72 3.58
C ARG A 131 9.63 -19.02 3.47
N THR A 132 10.60 -19.49 4.24
CA THR A 132 11.99 -18.97 4.18
C THR A 132 12.58 -19.18 2.77
N GLY A 133 13.24 -18.11 2.24
CA GLY A 133 13.85 -18.13 0.89
C GLY A 133 12.88 -17.88 -0.27
N SER A 134 11.60 -17.60 -0.01
CA SER A 134 10.68 -17.16 -1.06
C SER A 134 10.88 -15.68 -1.39
N LEU A 135 11.04 -15.38 -2.69
CA LEU A 135 11.13 -14.00 -3.19
C LEU A 135 9.85 -13.21 -2.92
N VAL A 136 8.69 -13.86 -2.91
CA VAL A 136 7.41 -13.24 -2.58
C VAL A 136 7.38 -12.79 -1.13
N ARG A 137 7.84 -13.65 -0.20
CA ARG A 137 7.96 -13.31 1.22
C ARG A 137 8.88 -12.12 1.42
N ASP A 138 10.02 -12.15 0.78
CA ASP A 138 11.02 -11.07 0.91
C ASP A 138 10.47 -9.73 0.41
N GLU A 139 9.73 -9.72 -0.70
CA GLU A 139 9.09 -8.49 -1.21
C GLU A 139 7.95 -8.01 -0.31
N LEU A 140 7.14 -8.93 0.28
CA LEU A 140 6.11 -8.59 1.27
C LEU A 140 6.73 -7.95 2.52
N VAL A 141 7.75 -8.58 3.10
CA VAL A 141 8.46 -8.07 4.29
C VAL A 141 9.08 -6.71 3.99
N LYS A 142 9.73 -6.55 2.85
CA LYS A 142 10.32 -5.28 2.42
C LYS A 142 9.27 -4.18 2.33
N SER A 143 8.15 -4.43 1.64
CA SER A 143 7.07 -3.46 1.44
C SER A 143 6.46 -3.01 2.77
N VAL A 144 6.14 -3.95 3.66
CA VAL A 144 5.60 -3.65 4.99
C VAL A 144 6.62 -2.90 5.84
N THR A 145 7.91 -3.26 5.77
CA THR A 145 8.98 -2.59 6.52
C THR A 145 9.18 -1.14 6.07
N ILE A 146 9.09 -0.86 4.77
CA ILE A 146 9.15 0.52 4.23
C ILE A 146 8.03 1.36 4.83
N TRP A 147 6.80 0.85 4.84
CA TRP A 147 5.66 1.56 5.43
C TRP A 147 5.82 1.78 6.94
N ARG A 148 6.25 0.76 7.67
CA ARG A 148 6.55 0.89 9.11
C ARG A 148 7.60 1.96 9.39
N ALA A 149 8.66 2.00 8.59
CA ALA A 149 9.71 3.02 8.71
C ALA A 149 9.18 4.44 8.42
N ALA A 150 8.29 4.59 7.43
CA ALA A 150 7.66 5.87 7.12
C ALA A 150 6.77 6.37 8.27
N LEU A 151 5.96 5.49 8.88
CA LEU A 151 5.16 5.82 10.06
C LEU A 151 6.02 6.18 11.27
N ASN A 152 7.06 5.38 11.56
CA ASN A 152 7.97 5.66 12.66
C ASN A 152 8.61 7.04 12.51
N ARG A 153 9.10 7.37 11.31
CA ARG A 153 9.65 8.70 10.99
C ARG A 153 8.62 9.82 11.19
N ALA A 154 7.35 9.60 10.84
CA ALA A 154 6.29 10.59 11.05
C ALA A 154 5.98 10.79 12.55
N ILE A 155 6.05 9.74 13.37
CA ILE A 155 5.94 9.82 14.84
C ILE A 155 7.10 10.64 15.41
N ASP A 156 8.34 10.33 15.01
CA ASP A 156 9.54 11.09 15.45
C ASP A 156 9.40 12.56 15.08
N GLN A 157 8.98 12.87 13.86
CA GLN A 157 8.73 14.25 13.44
C GLN A 157 7.63 14.93 14.27
N ALA A 158 6.57 14.22 14.66
CA ALA A 158 5.53 14.78 15.51
C ALA A 158 6.01 15.06 16.94
N LYS A 159 6.98 14.28 17.45
CA LYS A 159 7.68 14.58 18.71
C LYS A 159 8.59 15.79 18.58
N GLU A 160 9.38 15.89 17.53
CA GLU A 160 10.29 17.00 17.26
C GLU A 160 9.55 18.35 17.15
N GLU A 161 8.33 18.34 16.56
CA GLU A 161 7.44 19.51 16.48
C GLU A 161 6.68 19.81 17.79
N GLY A 162 6.89 19.03 18.85
CA GLY A 162 6.19 19.19 20.13
C GLY A 162 4.71 18.82 20.11
N HIS A 163 4.23 18.14 19.09
CA HIS A 163 2.83 17.71 18.97
C HIS A 163 2.50 16.47 19.78
N LEU A 164 3.52 15.65 20.10
CA LEU A 164 3.43 14.47 20.93
C LEU A 164 4.28 14.65 22.18
N ARG A 165 3.87 14.03 23.28
CA ARG A 165 4.59 14.09 24.55
C ARG A 165 6.03 13.56 24.39
N ALA A 166 6.94 14.13 25.14
CA ALA A 166 8.37 13.75 25.10
C ALA A 166 8.60 12.28 25.50
N ASP A 167 7.76 11.71 26.38
CA ASP A 167 7.80 10.32 26.84
C ASP A 167 7.10 9.34 25.88
N CYS A 168 6.57 9.79 24.75
CA CYS A 168 6.00 8.93 23.73
C CYS A 168 7.08 7.95 23.21
N ASP A 169 6.82 6.64 23.33
CA ASP A 169 7.63 5.60 22.69
C ASP A 169 7.10 5.37 21.26
N PRO A 170 7.87 5.72 20.21
CA PRO A 170 7.44 5.53 18.83
C PRO A 170 7.17 4.07 18.47
N ARG A 171 7.89 3.13 19.08
CA ARG A 171 7.73 1.70 18.81
C ARG A 171 6.39 1.18 19.35
N LEU A 172 6.02 1.62 20.55
CA LEU A 172 4.74 1.25 21.16
C LEU A 172 3.59 1.86 20.38
N MET A 173 3.64 3.17 20.09
CA MET A 173 2.61 3.85 19.30
C MET A 173 2.41 3.21 17.91
N LEU A 174 3.51 2.84 17.23
CA LEU A 174 3.45 2.15 15.95
C LEU A 174 2.80 0.76 16.08
N PHE A 175 3.14 0.01 17.12
CA PHE A 175 2.54 -1.30 17.40
C PHE A 175 1.03 -1.20 17.62
N GLU A 176 0.58 -0.22 18.40
CA GLU A 176 -0.85 0.02 18.69
C GLU A 176 -1.62 0.39 17.41
N MET A 177 -1.05 1.25 16.54
CA MET A 177 -1.65 1.58 15.24
C MET A 177 -1.83 0.35 14.35
N TYR A 178 -0.82 -0.54 14.29
CA TYR A 178 -0.92 -1.80 13.55
C TYR A 178 -1.93 -2.76 14.17
N SER A 179 -2.02 -2.81 15.49
CA SER A 179 -2.99 -3.65 16.20
C SER A 179 -4.43 -3.23 15.87
N LEU A 180 -4.69 -1.91 15.80
CA LEU A 180 -6.00 -1.38 15.41
C LEU A 180 -6.34 -1.72 13.94
N GLU A 181 -5.36 -1.65 13.05
CA GLU A 181 -5.56 -1.99 11.64
C GLU A 181 -5.86 -3.49 11.44
N LEU A 182 -5.11 -4.35 12.11
CA LEU A 182 -5.36 -5.80 12.08
C LEU A 182 -6.70 -6.15 12.72
N GLY A 183 -7.06 -5.51 13.83
CA GLY A 183 -8.37 -5.64 14.47
C GLY A 183 -9.50 -5.24 13.53
N LEU A 184 -9.38 -4.07 12.88
CA LEU A 184 -10.34 -3.64 11.87
C LEU A 184 -10.52 -4.67 10.76
N HIS A 185 -9.42 -5.19 10.21
CA HIS A 185 -9.49 -6.19 9.14
C HIS A 185 -10.18 -7.47 9.59
N HIS A 186 -9.85 -7.97 10.78
CA HIS A 186 -10.45 -9.17 11.36
C HIS A 186 -11.96 -8.98 11.57
N ASP A 187 -12.36 -7.89 12.22
CA ASP A 187 -13.76 -7.66 12.57
C ASP A 187 -14.62 -7.35 11.34
N ALA A 188 -14.13 -6.50 10.44
CA ALA A 188 -14.90 -6.09 9.27
C ALA A 188 -14.97 -7.19 8.19
N ARG A 189 -13.86 -7.89 7.91
CA ARG A 189 -13.80 -8.86 6.80
C ARG A 189 -14.14 -10.28 7.24
N PHE A 190 -13.59 -10.75 8.35
CA PHE A 190 -13.77 -12.13 8.81
C PHE A 190 -15.06 -12.28 9.60
N LEU A 191 -15.29 -11.47 10.65
CA LEU A 191 -16.49 -11.52 11.47
C LEU A 191 -17.69 -10.77 10.84
N ARG A 192 -17.44 -9.84 9.90
CA ARG A 192 -18.45 -9.02 9.21
C ARG A 192 -19.30 -8.19 10.18
N LEU A 193 -18.68 -7.66 11.24
CA LEU A 193 -19.35 -6.79 12.19
C LEU A 193 -19.62 -5.41 11.54
N PRO A 194 -20.84 -4.89 11.59
CA PRO A 194 -21.24 -3.71 10.81
C PRO A 194 -20.59 -2.40 11.30
N ASP A 195 -20.21 -2.31 12.58
CA ASP A 195 -19.67 -1.12 13.24
C ASP A 195 -18.14 -1.10 13.31
N SER A 196 -17.46 -2.10 12.74
CA SER A 196 -16.00 -2.27 12.82
C SER A 196 -15.22 -1.03 12.37
N ALA A 197 -15.67 -0.40 11.27
CA ALA A 197 -15.02 0.79 10.73
C ALA A 197 -15.12 2.00 11.68
N GLU A 198 -16.31 2.22 12.25
CA GLU A 198 -16.54 3.29 13.20
C GLU A 198 -15.73 3.09 14.49
N LEU A 199 -15.79 1.88 15.05
CA LEU A 199 -15.04 1.52 16.26
C LEU A 199 -13.53 1.69 16.07
N ALA A 200 -12.99 1.24 14.94
CA ALA A 200 -11.57 1.38 14.65
C ALA A 200 -11.15 2.85 14.54
N MET A 201 -11.95 3.71 13.89
CA MET A 201 -11.68 5.15 13.80
C MET A 201 -11.80 5.85 15.15
N VAL A 202 -12.76 5.48 15.99
CA VAL A 202 -12.88 5.99 17.37
C VAL A 202 -11.67 5.56 18.20
N ALA A 203 -11.25 4.30 18.11
CA ALA A 203 -10.07 3.79 18.81
C ALA A 203 -8.79 4.50 18.35
N LEU A 204 -8.60 4.69 17.04
CA LEU A 204 -7.48 5.45 16.49
C LEU A 204 -7.44 6.88 17.01
N ASN A 205 -8.58 7.58 17.04
CA ASN A 205 -8.67 8.92 17.60
C ASN A 205 -8.24 8.94 19.07
N LYS A 206 -8.75 8.02 19.90
CA LYS A 206 -8.36 7.91 21.32
C LYS A 206 -6.87 7.64 21.47
N LEU A 207 -6.32 6.74 20.65
CA LEU A 207 -4.89 6.43 20.66
C LEU A 207 -4.05 7.70 20.38
N ILE A 208 -4.34 8.39 19.29
CA ILE A 208 -3.60 9.62 18.94
C ILE A 208 -3.73 10.68 20.05
N GLN A 209 -4.94 10.88 20.60
CA GLN A 209 -5.16 11.86 21.67
C GLN A 209 -4.39 11.51 22.95
N SER A 210 -4.23 10.22 23.28
CA SER A 210 -3.49 9.80 24.48
C SER A 210 -1.99 10.12 24.43
N TYR A 211 -1.43 10.33 23.24
CA TYR A 211 -0.02 10.67 23.01
C TYR A 211 0.22 12.19 22.81
N ARG A 212 -0.83 12.99 22.65
CA ARG A 212 -0.69 14.44 22.44
C ARG A 212 -0.17 15.16 23.69
N THR A 213 0.51 16.30 23.45
CA THR A 213 0.88 17.28 24.48
C THR A 213 -0.32 18.05 24.98
#